data_2b070a99b80ae382d0f8fc29b118f6f4
#
_entry.id   2b070a99b80ae382d0f8fc29b118f6f4
#
_cell.length_a   1.000
_cell.length_b   1.000
_cell.length_c   1.000
_cell.angle_alpha   90.00
_cell.angle_beta   90.00
_cell.angle_gamma   90.00
#
_symmetry.space_group_name_H-M   'P 1'
#
loop_
_entity.id
_entity.type
_entity.pdbx_description
1 polymer ?
#
loop_
_entity_poly.entity_id
_entity_poly.type
_entity_poly.pdbx_seq_one_letter_code
_entity_poly.pdbx_strand_id
1 'polypeptide(L)'
;MQEKVNNFAQNLSFLRSKMAGKVSQQRLADELGMKKSTLAAYELGRAQPSFEHLIRLATFFNVAIDGFLRKDLSRELRPLSPAGDLRVLVTTVDQQNHENIEFVPVRAIGGYGEVYGDIDYINRLPTFQVPFLSRDRKYRAFPYEGDSMPPLREGAVDFGEYIDKWDGVKSGTICLVVTKDEGVVLKKVFNYLEDKGVLVLKSLNERYAPYPVCRDEIHELWRFAGFFDSEFPAR
;
A
#
# COMPACT_ATOMS: atom_id res chain seq x y z
N MET A 1 -20.29 -3.77 -34.26
CA MET A 1 -20.39 -4.95 -33.37
C MET A 1 -19.16 -4.94 -32.49
N GLN A 2 -19.29 -4.53 -31.21
CA GLN A 2 -18.17 -4.65 -30.25
C GLN A 2 -18.04 -6.14 -29.91
N GLU A 3 -16.87 -6.72 -30.16
CA GLU A 3 -16.50 -8.04 -29.66
C GLU A 3 -16.67 -8.03 -28.13
N LYS A 4 -17.50 -8.96 -27.63
CA LYS A 4 -17.61 -9.21 -26.19
C LYS A 4 -16.30 -9.84 -25.74
N VAL A 5 -15.37 -9.02 -25.26
CA VAL A 5 -14.13 -9.51 -24.65
C VAL A 5 -14.49 -10.24 -23.36
N ASN A 6 -14.37 -11.56 -23.39
CA ASN A 6 -14.51 -12.41 -22.20
C ASN A 6 -13.13 -12.94 -21.82
N ASN A 7 -12.52 -12.31 -20.83
CA ASN A 7 -11.16 -12.63 -20.36
C ASN A 7 -11.12 -13.71 -19.27
N PHE A 8 -12.25 -14.33 -18.96
CA PHE A 8 -12.38 -15.29 -17.84
C PHE A 8 -11.33 -16.42 -17.89
N ALA A 9 -11.19 -17.10 -19.02
CA ALA A 9 -10.27 -18.23 -19.16
C ALA A 9 -8.80 -17.81 -18.95
N GLN A 10 -8.42 -16.70 -19.56
CA GLN A 10 -7.08 -16.13 -19.44
C GLN A 10 -6.81 -15.69 -18.00
N ASN A 11 -7.76 -15.00 -17.38
CA ASN A 11 -7.65 -14.54 -16.00
C ASN A 11 -7.55 -15.70 -15.01
N LEU A 12 -8.34 -16.77 -15.18
CA LEU A 12 -8.30 -17.94 -14.33
C LEU A 12 -6.93 -18.62 -14.37
N SER A 13 -6.41 -18.86 -15.56
CA SER A 13 -5.08 -19.45 -15.76
C SER A 13 -3.98 -18.57 -15.15
N PHE A 14 -4.07 -17.26 -15.36
CA PHE A 14 -3.13 -16.28 -14.81
C PHE A 14 -3.16 -16.27 -13.28
N LEU A 15 -4.33 -16.12 -12.63
CA LEU A 15 -4.47 -16.09 -11.18
C LEU A 15 -3.92 -17.36 -10.54
N ARG A 16 -4.26 -18.55 -11.07
CA ARG A 16 -3.68 -19.81 -10.56
C ARG A 16 -2.15 -19.82 -10.69
N SER A 17 -1.59 -19.33 -11.79
CA SER A 17 -0.13 -19.30 -12.00
C SER A 17 0.60 -18.40 -11.02
N LYS A 18 -0.10 -17.40 -10.44
CA LYS A 18 0.44 -16.44 -9.48
C LYS A 18 0.33 -16.91 -8.03
N MET A 19 -0.41 -17.97 -7.75
CA MET A 19 -0.47 -18.53 -6.40
C MET A 19 0.90 -19.00 -5.92
N ALA A 20 1.21 -18.75 -4.67
CA ALA A 20 2.44 -19.18 -4.03
C ALA A 20 2.64 -20.70 -4.17
N GLY A 21 3.79 -21.14 -4.67
CA GLY A 21 4.12 -22.57 -4.83
C GLY A 21 3.63 -23.22 -6.12
N LYS A 22 3.27 -22.48 -7.17
CA LYS A 22 2.80 -23.01 -8.48
C LYS A 22 1.70 -24.07 -8.32
N VAL A 23 0.53 -23.64 -7.88
CA VAL A 23 -0.61 -24.51 -7.60
C VAL A 23 -1.07 -25.23 -8.88
N SER A 24 -1.14 -26.56 -8.84
CA SER A 24 -1.61 -27.39 -9.95
C SER A 24 -3.12 -27.24 -10.14
N GLN A 25 -3.61 -27.51 -11.36
CA GLN A 25 -5.07 -27.56 -11.61
C GLN A 25 -5.80 -28.53 -10.68
N GLN A 26 -5.17 -29.66 -10.35
CA GLN A 26 -5.76 -30.63 -9.43
C GLN A 26 -5.98 -30.03 -8.05
N ARG A 27 -4.93 -29.42 -7.48
CA ARG A 27 -5.00 -28.81 -6.14
C ARG A 27 -6.04 -27.70 -6.06
N LEU A 28 -6.08 -26.81 -7.07
CA LEU A 28 -7.07 -25.73 -7.10
C LEU A 28 -8.50 -26.29 -7.25
N ALA A 29 -8.69 -27.34 -8.05
CA ALA A 29 -9.98 -27.98 -8.22
C ALA A 29 -10.46 -28.62 -6.90
N ASP A 30 -9.57 -29.30 -6.17
CA ASP A 30 -9.86 -29.91 -4.88
C ASP A 30 -10.24 -28.84 -3.83
N GLU A 31 -9.51 -27.74 -3.75
CA GLU A 31 -9.81 -26.61 -2.86
C GLU A 31 -11.17 -25.96 -3.15
N LEU A 32 -11.56 -25.92 -4.43
CA LEU A 32 -12.84 -25.35 -4.89
C LEU A 32 -13.99 -26.36 -4.93
N GLY A 33 -13.74 -27.64 -4.57
CA GLY A 33 -14.76 -28.70 -4.59
C GLY A 33 -15.29 -28.97 -5.99
N MET A 34 -14.44 -28.87 -7.03
CA MET A 34 -14.82 -29.13 -8.42
C MET A 34 -13.91 -30.16 -9.09
N LYS A 35 -14.36 -30.72 -10.22
CA LYS A 35 -13.54 -31.69 -10.98
C LYS A 35 -12.39 -30.97 -11.69
N LYS A 36 -11.19 -31.55 -11.70
CA LYS A 36 -10.03 -31.06 -12.47
C LYS A 36 -10.37 -30.81 -13.94
N SER A 37 -11.14 -31.75 -14.56
CA SER A 37 -11.55 -31.60 -15.96
C SER A 37 -12.42 -30.37 -16.22
N THR A 38 -13.25 -29.97 -15.26
CA THR A 38 -14.08 -28.77 -15.32
C THR A 38 -13.20 -27.52 -15.24
N LEU A 39 -12.26 -27.47 -14.29
CA LEU A 39 -11.32 -26.36 -14.17
C LEU A 39 -10.45 -26.22 -15.43
N ALA A 40 -9.95 -27.34 -15.97
CA ALA A 40 -9.15 -27.34 -17.19
C ALA A 40 -9.96 -26.84 -18.41
N ALA A 41 -11.24 -27.22 -18.52
CA ALA A 41 -12.13 -26.74 -19.57
C ALA A 41 -12.36 -25.21 -19.48
N TYR A 42 -12.45 -24.68 -18.25
CA TYR A 42 -12.55 -23.24 -18.01
C TYR A 42 -11.30 -22.48 -18.40
N GLU A 43 -10.11 -22.95 -18.01
CA GLU A 43 -8.83 -22.32 -18.38
C GLU A 43 -8.54 -22.35 -19.87
N LEU A 44 -9.03 -23.37 -20.58
CA LEU A 44 -8.89 -23.49 -22.03
C LEU A 44 -10.00 -22.74 -22.82
N GLY A 45 -10.94 -22.10 -22.12
CA GLY A 45 -12.07 -21.41 -22.75
C GLY A 45 -13.07 -22.35 -23.46
N ARG A 46 -12.98 -23.68 -23.21
CA ARG A 46 -13.85 -24.69 -23.79
C ARG A 46 -15.23 -24.79 -23.16
N ALA A 47 -15.35 -24.25 -21.93
CA ALA A 47 -16.61 -24.18 -21.20
C ALA A 47 -16.71 -22.84 -20.48
N GLN A 48 -17.94 -22.36 -20.27
CA GLN A 48 -18.22 -21.22 -19.43
C GLN A 48 -18.60 -21.70 -18.03
N PRO A 49 -18.20 -20.97 -16.95
CA PRO A 49 -18.56 -21.33 -15.60
C PRO A 49 -20.06 -21.13 -15.37
N SER A 50 -20.66 -22.00 -14.56
CA SER A 50 -21.95 -21.72 -13.94
C SER A 50 -21.82 -20.49 -13.01
N PHE A 51 -22.94 -19.83 -12.70
CA PHE A 51 -22.94 -18.71 -11.76
C PHE A 51 -22.34 -19.11 -10.40
N GLU A 52 -22.62 -20.31 -9.94
CA GLU A 52 -22.08 -20.83 -8.69
C GLU A 52 -20.55 -20.96 -8.74
N HIS A 53 -20.02 -21.56 -9.79
CA HIS A 53 -18.57 -21.70 -9.98
C HIS A 53 -17.90 -20.34 -10.17
N LEU A 54 -18.54 -19.41 -10.88
CA LEU A 54 -18.02 -18.06 -11.07
C LEU A 54 -17.91 -17.31 -9.75
N ILE A 55 -18.94 -17.38 -8.90
CA ILE A 55 -18.92 -16.78 -7.56
C ILE A 55 -17.83 -17.41 -6.70
N ARG A 56 -17.72 -18.75 -6.66
CA ARG A 56 -16.68 -19.44 -5.90
C ARG A 56 -15.28 -19.02 -6.33
N LEU A 57 -15.01 -18.97 -7.63
CA LEU A 57 -13.73 -18.57 -8.19
C LEU A 57 -13.43 -17.09 -7.87
N ALA A 58 -14.41 -16.21 -8.05
CA ALA A 58 -14.25 -14.79 -7.76
C ALA A 58 -13.95 -14.54 -6.27
N THR A 59 -14.68 -15.23 -5.37
CA THR A 59 -14.44 -15.17 -3.92
C THR A 59 -13.08 -15.74 -3.54
N PHE A 60 -12.72 -16.90 -4.10
CA PHE A 60 -11.44 -17.55 -3.80
C PHE A 60 -10.24 -16.68 -4.17
N PHE A 61 -10.29 -16.05 -5.34
CA PHE A 61 -9.22 -15.15 -5.79
C PHE A 61 -9.36 -13.70 -5.32
N ASN A 62 -10.39 -13.40 -4.53
CA ASN A 62 -10.72 -12.05 -4.07
C ASN A 62 -10.78 -11.03 -5.24
N VAL A 63 -11.47 -11.38 -6.32
CA VAL A 63 -11.61 -10.57 -7.53
C VAL A 63 -13.10 -10.30 -7.78
N ALA A 64 -13.45 -9.04 -8.10
CA ALA A 64 -14.80 -8.71 -8.53
C ALA A 64 -15.19 -9.48 -9.81
N ILE A 65 -16.42 -10.01 -9.86
CA ILE A 65 -16.91 -10.80 -11.02
C ILE A 65 -16.79 -10.02 -12.34
N ASP A 66 -17.12 -8.72 -12.33
CA ASP A 66 -17.00 -7.88 -13.52
C ASP A 66 -15.53 -7.76 -13.98
N GLY A 67 -14.60 -7.56 -13.04
CA GLY A 67 -13.16 -7.58 -13.31
C GLY A 67 -12.70 -8.92 -13.88
N PHE A 68 -13.17 -10.03 -13.29
CA PHE A 68 -12.81 -11.37 -13.74
C PHE A 68 -13.25 -11.66 -15.18
N LEU A 69 -14.40 -11.09 -15.62
CA LEU A 69 -14.98 -11.32 -16.94
C LEU A 69 -14.47 -10.33 -17.99
N ARG A 70 -14.31 -9.04 -17.65
CA ARG A 70 -14.11 -7.97 -18.64
C ARG A 70 -12.69 -7.43 -18.69
N LYS A 71 -11.98 -7.45 -17.56
CA LYS A 71 -10.64 -6.90 -17.46
C LYS A 71 -9.59 -7.95 -17.82
N ASP A 72 -8.47 -7.53 -18.37
CA ASP A 72 -7.29 -8.39 -18.53
C ASP A 72 -6.44 -8.30 -17.27
N LEU A 73 -6.72 -9.17 -16.28
CA LEU A 73 -6.01 -9.20 -15.01
C LEU A 73 -4.52 -9.50 -15.17
N SER A 74 -4.11 -10.11 -16.27
CA SER A 74 -2.68 -10.32 -16.54
C SER A 74 -1.95 -9.02 -16.84
N ARG A 75 -2.66 -8.00 -17.29
CA ARG A 75 -2.14 -6.64 -17.51
C ARG A 75 -2.32 -5.76 -16.28
N GLU A 76 -3.45 -5.91 -15.55
CA GLU A 76 -3.72 -5.13 -14.33
C GLU A 76 -2.91 -5.62 -13.12
N LEU A 77 -2.72 -6.95 -13.00
CA LEU A 77 -1.91 -7.56 -11.94
C LEU A 77 -0.45 -7.84 -12.38
N ARG A 78 -0.02 -7.34 -13.53
CA ARG A 78 1.42 -7.22 -13.74
C ARG A 78 1.92 -6.29 -12.63
N PRO A 79 2.98 -6.67 -11.88
CA PRO A 79 3.72 -5.66 -11.17
C PRO A 79 4.07 -4.63 -12.25
N LEU A 80 3.53 -3.43 -12.11
CA LEU A 80 3.82 -2.34 -13.02
C LEU A 80 5.35 -2.27 -13.08
N SER A 81 5.90 -2.51 -14.26
CA SER A 81 7.31 -2.26 -14.54
C SER A 81 7.64 -0.84 -14.07
N PRO A 82 8.89 -0.53 -13.70
CA PRO A 82 9.28 0.65 -12.93
C PRO A 82 9.01 2.03 -13.56
N ALA A 83 8.07 2.11 -14.49
CA ALA A 83 7.56 3.36 -15.04
C ALA A 83 6.11 3.58 -14.58
N GLY A 84 5.95 4.02 -13.33
CA GLY A 84 4.70 4.55 -12.78
C GLY A 84 3.90 3.57 -11.92
N ASP A 85 4.34 3.31 -10.70
CA ASP A 85 3.48 2.79 -9.63
C ASP A 85 2.33 3.77 -9.41
N LEU A 86 1.14 3.46 -9.96
CA LEU A 86 -0.07 4.18 -9.60
C LEU A 86 -0.45 3.76 -8.18
N ARG A 87 -0.06 4.57 -7.21
CA ARG A 87 -0.46 4.40 -5.82
C ARG A 87 -1.69 5.23 -5.56
N VAL A 88 -2.73 4.59 -5.10
CA VAL A 88 -3.95 5.29 -4.71
C VAL A 88 -3.77 5.75 -3.26
N LEU A 89 -3.52 7.04 -3.07
CA LEU A 89 -3.56 7.66 -1.76
C LEU A 89 -5.00 8.07 -1.46
N VAL A 90 -5.56 7.49 -0.41
CA VAL A 90 -6.86 7.89 0.11
C VAL A 90 -6.67 9.13 0.98
N THR A 91 -7.39 10.21 0.67
CA THR A 91 -7.41 11.47 1.42
C THR A 91 -8.84 11.94 1.63
N THR A 92 -9.04 12.82 2.59
CA THR A 92 -10.32 13.48 2.86
C THR A 92 -10.25 14.95 2.47
N VAL A 93 -11.39 15.55 2.16
CA VAL A 93 -11.49 16.97 1.83
C VAL A 93 -12.50 17.68 2.72
N ASP A 94 -12.30 18.97 2.94
CA ASP A 94 -13.27 19.83 3.63
C ASP A 94 -14.44 20.24 2.71
N GLN A 95 -15.37 21.03 3.23
CA GLN A 95 -16.52 21.52 2.46
C GLN A 95 -16.14 22.45 1.30
N GLN A 96 -14.96 23.02 1.30
CA GLN A 96 -14.37 23.86 0.25
C GLN A 96 -13.51 23.08 -0.72
N ASN A 97 -13.48 21.75 -0.62
CA ASN A 97 -12.67 20.84 -1.43
C ASN A 97 -11.14 21.02 -1.24
N HIS A 98 -10.70 21.47 -0.06
CA HIS A 98 -9.30 21.45 0.32
C HIS A 98 -8.99 20.13 1.01
N GLU A 99 -7.77 19.60 0.78
CA GLU A 99 -7.30 18.41 1.45
C GLU A 99 -7.18 18.62 2.96
N ASN A 100 -7.72 17.70 3.74
CA ASN A 100 -7.52 17.63 5.18
C ASN A 100 -6.18 16.98 5.51
N ILE A 101 -5.76 17.14 6.76
CA ILE A 101 -4.66 16.39 7.34
C ILE A 101 -5.28 15.34 8.26
N GLU A 102 -5.23 14.07 7.86
CA GLU A 102 -5.70 12.99 8.70
C GLU A 102 -4.66 12.70 9.80
N PHE A 103 -5.15 12.53 11.03
CA PHE A 103 -4.34 12.13 12.16
C PHE A 103 -4.47 10.63 12.40
N VAL A 104 -3.37 9.90 12.28
CA VAL A 104 -3.30 8.46 12.58
C VAL A 104 -3.05 8.28 14.07
N PRO A 105 -4.03 7.82 14.87
CA PRO A 105 -3.83 7.70 16.33
C PRO A 105 -2.82 6.60 16.68
N VAL A 106 -2.14 6.75 17.82
CA VAL A 106 -1.11 5.81 18.34
C VAL A 106 -1.55 4.34 18.27
N ARG A 107 -2.80 4.06 18.62
CA ARG A 107 -3.35 2.71 18.61
C ARG A 107 -3.41 2.08 17.20
N ALA A 108 -3.31 2.90 16.18
CA ALA A 108 -3.40 2.48 14.78
C ALA A 108 -2.03 2.37 14.09
N ILE A 109 -0.96 2.90 14.69
CA ILE A 109 0.37 2.95 14.04
C ILE A 109 0.87 1.55 13.69
N GLY A 110 0.80 0.59 14.62
CA GLY A 110 1.23 -0.79 14.39
C GLY A 110 0.41 -1.53 13.33
N GLY A 111 -0.88 -1.18 13.16
CA GLY A 111 -1.77 -1.77 12.15
C GLY A 111 -1.99 -0.87 10.92
N TYR A 112 -1.42 0.33 10.90
CA TYR A 112 -1.63 1.27 9.79
C TYR A 112 -1.12 0.72 8.46
N GLY A 113 -0.03 -0.01 8.45
CA GLY A 113 0.50 -0.69 7.26
C GLY A 113 -0.47 -1.69 6.63
N GLU A 114 -1.47 -2.18 7.36
CA GLU A 114 -2.50 -3.09 6.86
C GLU A 114 -3.73 -2.36 6.30
N VAL A 115 -4.02 -1.15 6.81
CA VAL A 115 -5.26 -0.40 6.51
C VAL A 115 -5.05 0.94 5.81
N TYR A 116 -3.81 1.30 5.45
CA TYR A 116 -3.47 2.59 4.84
C TYR A 116 -4.24 2.91 3.55
N GLY A 117 -4.68 1.89 2.81
CA GLY A 117 -5.47 2.01 1.58
C GLY A 117 -6.98 1.81 1.78
N ASP A 118 -7.46 1.60 3.03
CA ASP A 118 -8.87 1.42 3.31
C ASP A 118 -9.57 2.78 3.41
N ILE A 119 -10.46 3.05 2.45
CA ILE A 119 -11.22 4.30 2.35
C ILE A 119 -12.08 4.52 3.60
N ASP A 120 -12.74 3.49 4.10
CA ASP A 120 -13.62 3.59 5.27
C ASP A 120 -12.83 3.87 6.55
N TYR A 121 -11.63 3.31 6.64
CA TYR A 121 -10.71 3.59 7.74
C TYR A 121 -10.22 5.04 7.70
N ILE A 122 -9.69 5.50 6.58
CA ILE A 122 -9.17 6.87 6.43
C ILE A 122 -10.26 7.92 6.67
N ASN A 123 -11.48 7.70 6.19
CA ASN A 123 -12.62 8.61 6.39
C ASN A 123 -13.05 8.74 7.87
N ARG A 124 -12.67 7.81 8.74
CA ARG A 124 -12.96 7.86 10.18
C ARG A 124 -11.84 8.51 11.01
N LEU A 125 -10.69 8.77 10.41
CA LEU A 125 -9.60 9.43 11.12
C LEU A 125 -9.97 10.85 11.50
N PRO A 126 -9.56 11.33 12.68
CA PRO A 126 -9.66 12.74 13.02
C PRO A 126 -8.92 13.59 11.99
N THR A 127 -9.53 14.69 11.58
CA THR A 127 -8.94 15.62 10.61
C THR A 127 -8.76 17.00 11.21
N PHE A 128 -7.74 17.70 10.76
CA PHE A 128 -7.47 19.09 11.14
C PHE A 128 -6.74 19.82 10.02
N GLN A 129 -6.55 21.12 10.18
CA GLN A 129 -5.80 21.96 9.24
C GLN A 129 -4.69 22.70 9.99
N VAL A 130 -3.56 22.84 9.32
CA VAL A 130 -2.38 23.55 9.84
C VAL A 130 -2.12 24.76 8.93
N PRO A 131 -2.28 26.01 9.43
CA PRO A 131 -2.24 27.21 8.58
C PRO A 131 -0.91 27.46 7.86
N PHE A 132 0.20 26.91 8.34
CA PHE A 132 1.54 27.08 7.76
C PHE A 132 1.95 25.95 6.81
N LEU A 133 1.11 24.94 6.61
CA LEU A 133 1.32 23.92 5.57
C LEU A 133 0.58 24.32 4.29
N SER A 134 1.21 24.06 3.12
CA SER A 134 0.62 24.36 1.82
C SER A 134 -0.63 23.51 1.58
N ARG A 135 -1.70 24.15 1.08
CA ARG A 135 -2.95 23.44 0.76
C ARG A 135 -2.90 22.70 -0.59
N ASP A 136 -1.83 22.89 -1.36
CA ASP A 136 -1.64 22.25 -2.67
C ASP A 136 -0.90 20.93 -2.57
N ARG A 137 -0.60 20.49 -1.34
CA ARG A 137 0.15 19.26 -1.07
C ARG A 137 -0.62 18.39 -0.09
N LYS A 138 -0.39 17.10 -0.18
CA LYS A 138 -1.04 16.10 0.67
C LYS A 138 -0.21 15.83 1.90
N TYR A 139 -0.84 15.94 3.06
CA TYR A 139 -0.19 15.71 4.34
C TYR A 139 -0.95 14.68 5.16
N ARG A 140 -0.21 14.01 6.03
CA ARG A 140 -0.77 13.16 7.08
C ARG A 140 0.01 13.37 8.37
N ALA A 141 -0.66 13.25 9.50
CA ALA A 141 -0.05 13.43 10.80
C ALA A 141 0.04 12.09 11.53
N PHE A 142 1.21 11.86 12.13
CA PHE A 142 1.53 10.64 12.85
C PHE A 142 2.11 10.99 14.21
N PRO A 143 1.65 10.38 15.30
CA PRO A 143 2.32 10.54 16.59
C PRO A 143 3.69 9.85 16.54
N TYR A 144 4.67 10.52 17.11
CA TYR A 144 6.02 10.00 17.21
C TYR A 144 6.18 9.17 18.49
N GLU A 145 6.76 7.98 18.35
CA GLU A 145 7.06 7.08 19.47
C GLU A 145 8.56 6.78 19.53
N GLY A 146 9.08 6.73 20.76
CA GLY A 146 10.45 6.38 21.04
C GLY A 146 11.44 7.55 20.97
N ASP A 147 12.74 7.22 20.89
CA ASP A 147 13.87 8.16 20.98
C ASP A 147 14.84 8.11 19.79
N SER A 148 14.40 7.50 18.69
CA SER A 148 15.29 7.23 17.54
C SER A 148 15.67 8.48 16.74
N MET A 149 14.91 9.59 16.85
CA MET A 149 15.08 10.80 16.05
C MET A 149 15.14 12.08 16.88
N PRO A 150 16.14 12.24 17.77
CA PRO A 150 16.28 13.48 18.52
C PRO A 150 16.43 14.70 17.58
N PRO A 151 15.91 15.91 17.95
CA PRO A 151 15.37 16.27 19.26
C PRO A 151 13.88 15.94 19.47
N LEU A 152 13.25 15.18 18.60
CA LEU A 152 11.87 14.75 18.77
C LEU A 152 11.70 13.90 20.02
N ARG A 153 10.58 14.10 20.71
CA ARG A 153 10.21 13.37 21.91
C ARG A 153 9.00 12.50 21.65
N GLU A 154 8.89 11.46 22.40
CA GLU A 154 7.68 10.65 22.43
C GLU A 154 6.45 11.49 22.72
N GLY A 155 5.37 11.30 21.93
CA GLY A 155 4.14 12.11 22.02
C GLY A 155 4.11 13.33 21.10
N ALA A 156 5.21 13.72 20.46
CA ALA A 156 5.18 14.70 19.39
C ALA A 156 4.33 14.20 18.21
N VAL A 157 3.80 15.13 17.43
CA VAL A 157 3.02 14.82 16.22
C VAL A 157 3.81 15.26 15.00
N ASP A 158 4.20 14.32 14.18
CA ASP A 158 4.95 14.54 12.95
C ASP A 158 4.02 14.77 11.78
N PHE A 159 4.32 15.75 10.93
CA PHE A 159 3.63 16.00 9.67
C PHE A 159 4.47 15.45 8.51
N GLY A 160 3.88 14.53 7.76
CA GLY A 160 4.45 13.98 6.54
C GLY A 160 3.79 14.57 5.30
N GLU A 161 4.59 15.04 4.35
CA GLU A 161 4.16 15.38 2.98
C GLU A 161 4.29 14.14 2.10
N TYR A 162 3.22 13.75 1.41
CA TYR A 162 3.21 12.55 0.57
C TYR A 162 4.21 12.61 -0.57
N ILE A 163 4.95 11.53 -0.76
CA ILE A 163 5.89 11.35 -1.86
C ILE A 163 5.34 10.29 -2.82
N ASP A 164 4.91 10.73 -3.99
CA ASP A 164 4.43 9.85 -5.05
C ASP A 164 5.58 9.09 -5.73
N LYS A 165 6.65 9.80 -6.10
CA LYS A 165 7.82 9.24 -6.81
C LYS A 165 8.99 9.02 -5.86
N TRP A 166 9.16 7.79 -5.40
CA TRP A 166 10.18 7.45 -4.41
C TRP A 166 11.61 7.48 -4.95
N ASP A 167 11.78 7.14 -6.24
CA ASP A 167 13.10 7.12 -6.88
C ASP A 167 13.77 8.51 -6.87
N GLY A 168 12.96 9.57 -6.90
CA GLY A 168 13.45 10.96 -6.83
C GLY A 168 13.77 11.47 -5.41
N VAL A 169 13.63 10.65 -4.38
CA VAL A 169 13.94 11.09 -3.00
C VAL A 169 15.45 11.20 -2.83
N LYS A 170 15.91 12.40 -2.44
CA LYS A 170 17.33 12.64 -2.19
C LYS A 170 17.80 11.90 -0.95
N SER A 171 18.93 11.21 -1.04
CA SER A 171 19.57 10.59 0.11
C SER A 171 19.88 11.63 1.20
N GLY A 172 19.58 11.26 2.45
CA GLY A 172 19.68 12.16 3.60
C GLY A 172 18.40 12.89 3.96
N THR A 173 17.31 12.72 3.20
CA THR A 173 15.98 13.26 3.53
C THR A 173 15.40 12.54 4.76
N ILE A 174 14.78 13.29 5.67
CA ILE A 174 14.02 12.71 6.78
C ILE A 174 12.62 12.38 6.26
N CYS A 175 12.19 11.14 6.45
CA CYS A 175 10.90 10.63 6.00
C CYS A 175 10.22 9.79 7.06
N LEU A 176 8.88 9.87 7.07
CA LEU A 176 8.05 8.84 7.67
C LEU A 176 7.89 7.75 6.60
N VAL A 177 8.21 6.54 6.97
CA VAL A 177 8.15 5.36 6.10
C VAL A 177 7.12 4.41 6.68
N VAL A 178 6.09 4.12 5.92
CA VAL A 178 5.09 3.10 6.27
C VAL A 178 5.58 1.78 5.74
N THR A 179 5.92 0.87 6.63
CA THR A 179 6.44 -0.45 6.28
C THR A 179 5.44 -1.54 6.65
N LYS A 180 5.61 -2.70 6.03
CA LYS A 180 4.77 -3.87 6.28
C LYS A 180 4.93 -4.41 7.70
N ASP A 181 6.16 -4.46 8.18
CA ASP A 181 6.48 -5.17 9.43
C ASP A 181 6.58 -4.23 10.64
N GLU A 182 7.09 -3.00 10.45
CA GLU A 182 7.32 -2.05 11.55
C GLU A 182 6.25 -0.96 11.67
N GLY A 183 5.26 -0.95 10.76
CA GLY A 183 4.26 0.12 10.72
C GLY A 183 4.86 1.45 10.26
N VAL A 184 4.66 2.53 11.00
CA VAL A 184 5.13 3.87 10.66
C VAL A 184 6.42 4.19 11.42
N VAL A 185 7.50 4.47 10.70
CA VAL A 185 8.79 4.85 11.31
C VAL A 185 9.31 6.16 10.73
N LEU A 186 9.83 7.05 11.59
CA LEU A 186 10.53 8.27 11.16
C LEU A 186 12.03 7.98 11.10
N LYS A 187 12.65 8.18 9.94
CA LYS A 187 14.08 7.90 9.72
C LYS A 187 14.69 8.86 8.70
N LYS A 188 16.01 8.99 8.76
CA LYS A 188 16.81 9.56 7.68
C LYS A 188 17.01 8.50 6.60
N VAL A 189 16.54 8.78 5.38
CA VAL A 189 16.48 7.81 4.28
C VAL A 189 17.68 8.00 3.34
N PHE A 190 18.35 6.89 3.01
CA PHE A 190 19.33 6.83 1.94
C PHE A 190 18.75 5.96 0.82
N ASN A 191 18.62 6.56 -0.37
CA ASN A 191 17.88 6.00 -1.48
C ASN A 191 18.79 5.21 -2.42
N TYR A 192 18.54 3.91 -2.52
CA TYR A 192 19.17 2.97 -3.45
C TYR A 192 18.10 2.17 -4.21
N LEU A 193 16.89 2.76 -4.41
CA LEU A 193 15.78 2.06 -5.05
C LEU A 193 16.05 1.72 -6.51
N GLU A 194 16.69 2.62 -7.26
CA GLU A 194 17.03 2.39 -8.67
C GLU A 194 18.12 1.32 -8.83
N ASP A 195 19.14 1.37 -7.98
CA ASP A 195 20.30 0.48 -8.12
C ASP A 195 20.12 -0.89 -7.45
N LYS A 196 19.46 -0.91 -6.29
CA LYS A 196 19.42 -2.10 -5.41
C LYS A 196 18.01 -2.46 -4.95
N GLY A 197 16.98 -1.68 -5.29
CA GLY A 197 15.61 -1.90 -4.84
C GLY A 197 15.39 -1.69 -3.34
N VAL A 198 16.25 -0.94 -2.64
CA VAL A 198 16.16 -0.74 -1.19
C VAL A 198 16.28 0.73 -0.79
N LEU A 199 15.62 1.07 0.34
CA LEU A 199 15.94 2.24 1.13
C LEU A 199 16.76 1.81 2.34
N VAL A 200 17.81 2.55 2.69
CA VAL A 200 18.51 2.36 3.97
C VAL A 200 17.98 3.40 4.95
N LEU A 201 17.40 2.93 6.04
CA LEU A 201 16.81 3.74 7.10
C LEU A 201 17.82 3.93 8.22
N LYS A 202 18.13 5.19 8.56
CA LYS A 202 19.06 5.53 9.63
C LYS A 202 18.39 6.43 10.67
N SER A 203 18.52 6.07 11.93
CA SER A 203 18.13 6.90 13.07
C SER A 203 19.13 8.06 13.25
N LEU A 204 18.69 9.18 13.83
CA LEU A 204 19.60 10.22 14.30
C LEU A 204 20.27 9.83 15.60
N ASN A 205 19.62 9.02 16.43
CA ASN A 205 20.21 8.41 17.61
C ASN A 205 21.14 7.26 17.20
N GLU A 206 22.43 7.40 17.46
CA GLU A 206 23.46 6.45 17.03
C GLU A 206 23.40 5.07 17.73
N ARG A 207 22.55 4.94 18.77
CA ARG A 207 22.29 3.64 19.42
C ARG A 207 21.59 2.66 18.47
N TYR A 208 20.92 3.17 17.43
CA TYR A 208 20.19 2.36 16.45
C TYR A 208 21.00 2.22 15.17
N ALA A 209 21.36 1.00 14.83
CA ALA A 209 22.07 0.70 13.59
C ALA A 209 21.17 0.98 12.36
N PRO A 210 21.75 1.46 11.25
CA PRO A 210 21.01 1.58 9.99
C PRO A 210 20.62 0.19 9.47
N TYR A 211 19.46 0.10 8.80
CA TYR A 211 18.97 -1.15 8.21
C TYR A 211 18.33 -0.91 6.85
N PRO A 212 18.41 -1.87 5.93
CA PRO A 212 17.75 -1.80 4.64
C PRO A 212 16.27 -2.22 4.74
N VAL A 213 15.41 -1.59 3.93
CA VAL A 213 14.03 -1.99 3.70
C VAL A 213 13.83 -2.13 2.21
N CYS A 214 13.32 -3.28 1.76
CA CYS A 214 13.05 -3.54 0.35
C CYS A 214 11.86 -2.72 -0.14
N ARG A 215 11.85 -2.39 -1.45
CA ARG A 215 10.79 -1.60 -2.07
C ARG A 215 9.39 -2.20 -1.86
N ASP A 216 9.27 -3.51 -1.90
CA ASP A 216 8.02 -4.26 -1.73
C ASP A 216 7.53 -4.36 -0.28
N GLU A 217 8.37 -3.98 0.68
CA GLU A 217 8.02 -3.85 2.09
C GLU A 217 7.52 -2.44 2.46
N ILE A 218 7.63 -1.47 1.52
CA ILE A 218 7.23 -0.08 1.73
C ILE A 218 5.84 0.14 1.15
N HIS A 219 4.92 0.62 1.96
CA HIS A 219 3.57 0.98 1.56
C HIS A 219 3.44 2.45 1.18
N GLU A 220 3.91 3.35 2.04
CA GLU A 220 3.87 4.79 1.84
C GLU A 220 5.19 5.43 2.25
N LEU A 221 5.51 6.55 1.60
CA LEU A 221 6.66 7.37 1.93
C LEU A 221 6.23 8.82 2.04
N TRP A 222 6.53 9.44 3.17
CA TRP A 222 6.14 10.80 3.49
C TRP A 222 7.38 11.62 3.86
N ARG A 223 7.61 12.74 3.19
CA ARG A 223 8.68 13.66 3.58
C ARG A 223 8.30 14.36 4.87
N PHE A 224 9.18 14.35 5.84
CA PHE A 224 8.97 15.11 7.05
C PHE A 224 8.83 16.60 6.74
N ALA A 225 7.72 17.19 7.14
CA ALA A 225 7.36 18.59 6.86
C ALA A 225 7.43 19.46 8.12
N GLY A 226 7.48 18.86 9.30
CA GLY A 226 7.52 19.52 10.59
C GLY A 226 6.90 18.67 11.68
N PHE A 227 6.87 19.21 12.88
CA PHE A 227 6.24 18.53 14.01
C PHE A 227 5.59 19.53 14.96
N PHE A 228 4.68 19.04 15.76
CA PHE A 228 4.09 19.74 16.91
C PHE A 228 4.45 18.97 18.18
N ASP A 229 4.95 19.68 19.17
CA ASP A 229 5.23 19.14 20.51
C ASP A 229 4.48 20.00 21.52
N SER A 230 3.66 19.37 22.36
CA SER A 230 2.89 20.07 23.40
C SER A 230 3.68 20.28 24.70
N GLU A 231 4.86 19.65 24.81
CA GLU A 231 5.69 19.77 25.98
C GLU A 231 6.80 20.82 25.79
N PHE A 232 7.00 21.68 26.79
CA PHE A 232 8.12 22.57 26.82
C PHE A 232 9.42 21.78 27.07
N PRO A 233 10.52 22.03 26.31
CA PRO A 233 11.79 21.42 26.62
C PRO A 233 12.23 21.82 28.03
N ALA A 234 12.31 20.86 28.92
CA ALA A 234 12.99 21.08 30.19
C ALA A 234 14.45 21.49 29.89
N ARG A 235 14.87 22.62 30.37
CA ARG A 235 16.25 23.11 30.27
C ARG A 235 17.20 22.23 31.05
#